data_e52500a890d8b906f009b57246c72b86
#
_entry.id   e52500a890d8b906f009b57246c72b86
#
_cell.length_a   1.000
_cell.length_b   1.000
_cell.length_c   1.000
_cell.angle_alpha   90.00
_cell.angle_beta   90.00
_cell.angle_gamma   90.00
#
_symmetry.space_group_name_H-M   'P 1'
#
loop_
_entity.id
_entity.type
_entity.pdbx_description
1 polymer ?
#
loop_
_entity_poly.entity_id
_entity_poly.type
_entity_poly.pdbx_seq_one_letter_code
_entity_poly.pdbx_strand_id
1 'polypeptide(L)' 'MARSKDMSKEYELGWRYIVWVGGNDDYYKNYNDAKRDADEWKAKGYNDVIIERIEELK' A
#
# COMPACT_ATOMS: atom_id res chain seq x y z
N MET A 1 4.51 20.15 3.46
CA MET A 1 4.47 19.59 3.77
C MET A 1 4.05 18.71 3.58
N ALA A 2 3.84 18.40 3.52
CA ALA A 2 3.33 17.67 3.30
C ALA A 2 3.23 16.50 3.63
N ARG A 3 3.02 16.12 4.17
CA ARG A 3 3.09 15.09 4.47
C ARG A 3 2.18 14.46 4.64
N SER A 4 2.22 13.85 4.39
CA SER A 4 1.32 13.06 4.29
C SER A 4 0.81 12.53 5.45
N LYS A 5 0.00 11.59 5.44
CA LYS A 5 -0.57 11.12 6.61
C LYS A 5 0.34 10.22 7.37
N ASP A 6 0.16 10.20 8.66
CA ASP A 6 0.94 9.39 9.57
C ASP A 6 0.40 7.97 9.56
N MET A 7 1.26 7.02 9.25
CA MET A 7 0.87 5.62 9.14
C MET A 7 1.20 4.81 10.38
N SER A 8 1.53 5.45 11.50
CA SER A 8 1.94 4.68 12.66
C SER A 8 0.80 3.83 13.21
N LYS A 9 -0.45 4.28 13.09
CA LYS A 9 -1.57 3.48 13.53
C LYS A 9 -1.70 2.21 12.69
N GLU A 10 -1.55 2.34 11.38
CA GLU A 10 -1.60 1.19 10.50
C GLU A 10 -0.48 0.22 10.79
N TYR A 11 0.70 0.76 11.07
CA TYR A 11 1.84 -0.09 11.43
C TYR A 11 1.56 -0.89 12.69
N GLU A 12 0.96 -0.25 13.70
CA GLU A 12 0.63 -0.93 14.94
C GLU A 12 -0.38 -2.04 14.74
N LEU A 13 -1.28 -1.89 13.76
CA LEU A 13 -2.25 -2.92 13.46
C LEU A 13 -1.65 -4.09 12.67
N GLY A 14 -0.39 -3.98 12.28
CA GLY A 14 0.28 -5.05 11.57
C GLY A 14 0.38 -4.85 10.08
N TRP A 15 -0.15 -3.76 9.56
CA TRP A 15 -0.07 -3.50 8.13
C TRP A 15 1.34 -3.07 7.77
N ARG A 16 1.84 -3.56 6.66
CA ARG A 16 3.20 -3.25 6.23
C ARG A 16 3.29 -2.72 4.82
N TYR A 17 2.24 -2.91 4.01
CA TYR A 17 2.26 -2.48 2.62
C TYR A 17 0.90 -1.92 2.24
N ILE A 18 0.92 -0.92 1.35
CA ILE A 18 -0.28 -0.35 0.78
C ILE A 18 -0.17 -0.47 -0.72
N VAL A 19 -1.25 -0.93 -1.35
CA VAL A 19 -1.34 -0.92 -2.81
C VAL A 19 -2.28 0.21 -3.20
N TRP A 20 -1.75 1.16 -3.94
CA TRP A 20 -2.53 2.30 -4.42
C TRP A 20 -2.94 2.04 -5.85
N VAL A 21 -4.22 2.17 -6.15
CA VAL A 21 -4.74 2.02 -7.50
C VAL A 21 -5.68 3.19 -7.74
N GLY A 22 -5.23 4.13 -8.54
CA GLY A 22 -5.99 5.35 -8.71
C GLY A 22 -6.13 6.05 -7.39
N GLY A 23 -7.33 6.26 -6.92
CA GLY A 23 -7.56 6.92 -5.65
C GLY A 23 -7.83 5.96 -4.51
N ASN A 24 -7.73 4.65 -4.75
CA ASN A 24 -8.05 3.65 -3.73
C ASN A 24 -6.80 3.08 -3.13
N ASP A 25 -6.89 2.65 -1.87
CA ASP A 25 -5.76 2.02 -1.21
C ASP A 25 -6.22 0.75 -0.51
N ASP A 26 -5.37 -0.28 -0.59
CA ASP A 26 -5.58 -1.54 0.08
C ASP A 26 -4.37 -1.86 0.92
N TYR A 27 -4.59 -2.45 2.07
CA TYR A 27 -3.53 -2.73 3.03
C TYR A 27 -3.22 -4.21 3.08
N TYR A 28 -1.94 -4.54 3.21
CA TYR A 28 -1.48 -5.92 3.29
C TYR A 28 -0.39 -6.05 4.33
N LYS A 29 -0.26 -7.25 4.88
CA LYS A 29 0.70 -7.50 5.95
C LYS A 29 2.02 -8.02 5.43
N ASN A 30 2.06 -8.52 4.20
CA ASN A 30 3.31 -8.99 3.63
C ASN A 30 3.39 -8.58 2.17
N TYR A 31 4.63 -8.58 1.65
CA TYR A 31 4.87 -8.08 0.32
C TYR A 31 4.25 -8.97 -0.75
N ASN A 32 4.28 -10.28 -0.54
CA ASN A 32 3.76 -11.19 -1.57
C ASN A 32 2.28 -10.94 -1.84
N ASP A 33 1.52 -10.69 -0.78
CA ASP A 33 0.09 -10.40 -0.96
C ASP A 33 -0.11 -9.07 -1.67
N ALA A 34 0.67 -8.06 -1.29
CA ALA A 34 0.55 -6.74 -1.92
C ALA A 34 0.91 -6.84 -3.40
N LYS A 35 1.98 -7.58 -3.72
CA LYS A 35 2.41 -7.70 -5.10
C LYS A 35 1.39 -8.46 -5.93
N ARG A 36 0.80 -9.49 -5.38
CA ARG A 36 -0.22 -10.24 -6.12
C ARG A 36 -1.39 -9.33 -6.46
N ASP A 37 -1.83 -8.53 -5.50
CA ASP A 37 -2.93 -7.63 -5.75
C ASP A 37 -2.56 -6.58 -6.78
N ALA A 38 -1.36 -6.02 -6.67
CA ALA A 38 -0.91 -5.02 -7.63
C ALA A 38 -0.85 -5.61 -9.04
N ASP A 39 -0.36 -6.84 -9.17
CA ASP A 39 -0.27 -7.48 -10.47
C ASP A 39 -1.66 -7.71 -11.06
N GLU A 40 -2.63 -8.07 -10.23
CA GLU A 40 -3.99 -8.26 -10.71
C GLU A 40 -4.58 -6.96 -11.24
N TRP A 41 -4.33 -5.85 -10.54
CA TRP A 41 -4.82 -4.57 -11.01
C TRP A 41 -4.19 -4.18 -12.33
N LYS A 42 -2.88 -4.44 -12.47
CA LYS A 42 -2.19 -4.15 -13.72
C LYS A 42 -2.76 -4.98 -14.86
N ALA A 43 -3.09 -6.24 -14.56
CA ALA A 43 -3.67 -7.11 -15.57
C ALA A 43 -5.03 -6.64 -16.03
N LYS A 44 -5.73 -5.89 -15.19
CA LYS A 44 -7.03 -5.34 -15.54
C LYS A 44 -6.92 -4.05 -16.35
N GLY A 45 -5.71 -3.57 -16.58
CA GLY A 45 -5.52 -2.40 -17.39
C GLY A 45 -5.15 -1.14 -16.63
N TYR A 46 -5.08 -1.21 -15.31
CA TYR A 46 -4.66 -0.05 -14.52
C TYR A 46 -3.16 0.09 -14.60
N ASN A 47 -2.67 1.29 -14.84
CA ASN A 47 -1.24 1.50 -14.91
C ASN A 47 -0.72 2.47 -13.86
N ASP A 48 -1.58 2.94 -12.98
CA ASP A 48 -1.15 3.78 -11.87
C ASP A 48 -1.19 2.99 -10.56
N VAL A 49 -0.60 1.80 -10.58
CA VAL A 49 -0.58 0.90 -9.44
C VAL A 49 0.77 1.03 -8.75
N ILE A 50 0.74 1.35 -7.46
CA ILE A 50 1.96 1.59 -6.69
C ILE A 50 1.88 0.79 -5.40
N ILE A 51 3.00 0.17 -5.03
CA ILE A 51 3.12 -0.49 -3.74
C ILE A 51 3.97 0.41 -2.85
N GLU A 52 3.44 0.78 -1.72
CA GLU A 52 4.15 1.62 -0.77
C GLU A 52 4.40 0.85 0.51
N ARG A 53 5.60 0.98 1.05
CA ARG A 53 5.96 0.30 2.29
C ARG A 53 5.63 1.20 3.46
N ILE A 54 4.99 0.61 4.48
CA ILE A 54 4.67 1.32 5.70
C ILE A 54 5.81 1.10 6.69
N GLU A 55 6.35 2.19 7.21
CA GLU A 55 7.44 2.11 8.15
C GLU A 55 7.04 2.75 9.45
N GLU A 56 7.62 2.24 10.53
CA GLU A 56 7.36 2.80 11.84
C GLU A 56 8.00 4.17 11.95
N LEU A 57 7.22 5.14 12.39
CA LEU A 57 7.74 6.49 12.59
C LEU A 57 8.16 6.64 14.04
N LYS A 58 9.32 7.25 14.23
CA LYS A 58 9.82 7.47 15.57
C LYS A 58 9.84 8.94 15.91
#